data_aef4e21dc61a4d7ffea65d792317eb7f
#
_entry.id   aef4e21dc61a4d7ffea65d792317eb7f
#
_cell.length_a   1.000
_cell.length_b   1.000
_cell.length_c   1.000
_cell.angle_alpha   90.00
_cell.angle_beta   90.00
_cell.angle_gamma   90.00
#
_symmetry.space_group_name_H-M   'P 1'
#
loop_
_entity.id
_entity.type
_entity.pdbx_description
1 polymer ?
#
loop_
_entity_poly.entity_id
_entity_poly.type
_entity_poly.pdbx_seq_one_letter_code
_entity_poly.pdbx_strand_id
1 'polypeptide(L)'
;MPHNKKFIIDFDSTFTQVEALDVLGEISLKNDPKRAEKIQAIKNITDLGMEGSLNFRESLERRLDILEASKPQISELIAELKTKVSKSFQRNKEFFEENADNIIIISNGFKDFITPIVGEYGIKAENVFANEFIYDDAGKIIDFNRDNVLSKNGGKSKTIKTLNLEGDIYVIGDGYTDYEIKESGLANKFYAFTENVERPKVTSKADHIAPSLDEILYVNKMNKKFSYPKSRINVLLLENVHPIGVELMKHEGYNVEVISSALNEEELAEKIKNVSILGIRSKTNVTKKVLENANRLISIGAFCIGTNQIDLETCTEKGIAVFNAPFSNTRSVVEMAIAEIIFLMRGFHDKSHGMHKGIWDKSASGSFEIRGKKLGIIGYGNIGAQLSVLAENMGMDVYYYDVIEKLALGNATKIDSLDELLKTCDVISLHVDGRKDNKC
;
A
#
# COMPACT_ATOMS: atom_id res chain seq x y z
N MET A 1 -3.57 -2.07 -40.91
CA MET A 1 -2.23 -2.59 -40.63
C MET A 1 -1.97 -2.29 -39.15
N PRO A 2 -1.43 -3.18 -38.34
CA PRO A 2 -1.06 -2.80 -36.97
C PRO A 2 0.00 -1.71 -37.11
N HIS A 3 -0.26 -0.52 -36.55
CA HIS A 3 0.69 0.57 -36.48
C HIS A 3 1.93 0.02 -35.74
N ASN A 4 3.10 0.11 -36.38
CA ASN A 4 4.37 -0.29 -35.77
C ASN A 4 4.69 0.70 -34.62
N LYS A 5 4.38 0.29 -33.37
CA LYS A 5 4.61 1.12 -32.19
C LYS A 5 6.04 0.93 -31.71
N LYS A 6 6.75 2.03 -31.51
CA LYS A 6 8.08 2.05 -30.88
C LYS A 6 7.97 2.65 -29.49
N PHE A 7 8.55 1.98 -28.50
CA PHE A 7 8.58 2.43 -27.11
C PHE A 7 9.96 2.92 -26.73
N ILE A 8 10.05 4.20 -26.41
CA ILE A 8 11.25 4.82 -25.85
C ILE A 8 11.07 4.82 -24.34
N ILE A 9 11.93 4.13 -23.61
CA ILE A 9 11.78 3.96 -22.16
C ILE A 9 13.01 4.53 -21.48
N ASP A 10 12.80 5.39 -20.48
CA ASP A 10 13.86 5.83 -19.58
C ASP A 10 14.27 4.73 -18.60
N PHE A 11 15.46 4.86 -18.00
CA PHE A 11 15.98 3.84 -17.10
C PHE A 11 15.80 4.21 -15.61
N ASP A 12 16.42 5.30 -15.17
CA ASP A 12 16.38 5.73 -13.77
C ASP A 12 14.95 6.15 -13.37
N SER A 13 14.50 5.78 -12.19
CA SER A 13 13.15 6.05 -11.67
C SER A 13 11.99 5.57 -12.57
N THR A 14 12.26 4.95 -13.72
CA THR A 14 11.30 4.41 -14.68
C THR A 14 11.46 2.89 -14.85
N PHE A 15 12.52 2.41 -15.50
CA PHE A 15 12.82 0.98 -15.59
C PHE A 15 13.22 0.43 -14.22
N THR A 16 14.00 1.18 -13.47
CA THR A 16 14.34 0.92 -12.06
C THR A 16 13.58 1.85 -11.12
N GLN A 17 13.44 1.42 -9.85
CA GLN A 17 12.74 2.17 -8.79
C GLN A 17 13.58 3.33 -8.24
N VAL A 18 14.84 3.47 -8.64
CA VAL A 18 15.82 4.35 -8.01
C VAL A 18 16.71 5.03 -9.06
N GLU A 19 17.40 6.08 -8.65
CA GLU A 19 18.48 6.72 -9.40
C GLU A 19 19.77 5.90 -9.24
N ALA A 20 20.30 5.35 -10.32
CA ALA A 20 21.42 4.41 -10.27
C ALA A 20 22.72 5.06 -9.73
N LEU A 21 22.98 6.33 -10.04
CA LEU A 21 24.18 7.03 -9.52
C LEU A 21 24.08 7.30 -8.02
N ASP A 22 22.90 7.46 -7.47
CA ASP A 22 22.70 7.61 -6.02
C ASP A 22 23.03 6.29 -5.30
N VAL A 23 22.56 5.16 -5.85
CA VAL A 23 22.91 3.82 -5.35
C VAL A 23 24.40 3.54 -5.49
N LEU A 24 25.02 3.92 -6.62
CA LEU A 24 26.47 3.79 -6.79
C LEU A 24 27.24 4.59 -5.74
N GLY A 25 26.74 5.77 -5.38
CA GLY A 25 27.29 6.58 -4.28
C GLY A 25 27.21 5.83 -2.94
N GLU A 26 26.10 5.19 -2.63
CA GLU A 26 25.94 4.41 -1.41
C GLU A 26 26.90 3.21 -1.34
N ILE A 27 27.16 2.55 -2.48
CA ILE A 27 28.08 1.42 -2.62
C ILE A 27 29.54 1.89 -2.53
N SER A 28 29.93 2.87 -3.33
CA SER A 28 31.31 3.30 -3.45
C SER A 28 31.85 3.99 -2.20
N LEU A 29 30.99 4.72 -1.49
CA LEU A 29 31.33 5.45 -0.28
C LEU A 29 31.11 4.65 1.02
N LYS A 30 30.90 3.34 0.95
CA LYS A 30 30.57 2.50 2.10
C LYS A 30 31.56 2.64 3.27
N ASN A 31 32.84 2.81 2.97
CA ASN A 31 33.93 2.93 3.96
C ASN A 31 34.47 4.37 4.11
N ASP A 32 33.84 5.36 3.47
CA ASP A 32 34.29 6.75 3.55
C ASP A 32 33.88 7.38 4.89
N PRO A 33 34.80 8.02 5.64
CA PRO A 33 34.50 8.70 6.90
C PRO A 33 33.44 9.81 6.78
N LYS A 34 33.28 10.40 5.59
CA LYS A 34 32.31 11.45 5.25
C LYS A 34 31.12 10.92 4.45
N ARG A 35 30.86 9.61 4.52
CA ARG A 35 29.83 8.94 3.74
C ARG A 35 28.49 9.67 3.74
N ALA A 36 27.96 10.00 4.93
CA ALA A 36 26.66 10.63 5.06
C ALA A 36 26.57 12.00 4.37
N GLU A 37 27.64 12.84 4.51
CA GLU A 37 27.74 14.14 3.87
C GLU A 37 27.81 14.03 2.35
N LYS A 38 28.67 13.13 1.83
CA LYS A 38 28.85 12.92 0.39
C LYS A 38 27.59 12.34 -0.27
N ILE A 39 26.92 11.37 0.35
CA ILE A 39 25.65 10.82 -0.16
C ILE A 39 24.57 11.91 -0.23
N GLN A 40 24.46 12.72 0.84
CA GLN A 40 23.49 13.81 0.83
C GLN A 40 23.80 14.85 -0.26
N ALA A 41 25.08 15.13 -0.50
CA ALA A 41 25.51 16.04 -1.57
C ALA A 41 25.13 15.47 -2.95
N ILE A 42 25.34 14.17 -3.21
CA ILE A 42 24.93 13.51 -4.47
C ILE A 42 23.41 13.63 -4.67
N LYS A 43 22.60 13.30 -3.66
CA LYS A 43 21.12 13.39 -3.73
C LYS A 43 20.66 14.82 -4.01
N ASN A 44 21.21 15.80 -3.32
CA ASN A 44 20.89 17.22 -3.56
C ASN A 44 21.23 17.67 -4.99
N ILE A 45 22.37 17.22 -5.55
CA ILE A 45 22.75 17.52 -6.93
C ILE A 45 21.80 16.84 -7.92
N THR A 46 21.37 15.60 -7.64
CA THR A 46 20.37 14.87 -8.43
C THR A 46 19.05 15.64 -8.45
N ASP A 47 18.53 16.06 -7.30
CA ASP A 47 17.28 16.80 -7.17
C ASP A 47 17.34 18.14 -7.94
N LEU A 48 18.42 18.93 -7.79
CA LEU A 48 18.61 20.18 -8.51
C LEU A 48 18.65 19.98 -10.03
N GLY A 49 19.27 18.89 -10.50
CA GLY A 49 19.28 18.52 -11.91
C GLY A 49 17.90 18.13 -12.44
N MET A 50 17.14 17.37 -11.67
CA MET A 50 15.79 16.91 -12.02
C MET A 50 14.75 18.05 -12.00
N GLU A 51 14.92 19.03 -11.13
CA GLU A 51 14.09 20.24 -11.08
C GLU A 51 14.43 21.27 -12.19
N GLY A 52 15.52 21.08 -12.91
CA GLY A 52 16.01 21.99 -13.93
C GLY A 52 16.72 23.24 -13.39
N SER A 53 17.03 23.27 -12.09
CA SER A 53 17.78 24.34 -11.42
C SER A 53 19.29 24.25 -11.68
N LEU A 54 19.77 23.05 -12.02
CA LEU A 54 21.14 22.78 -12.43
C LEU A 54 21.13 22.15 -13.82
N ASN A 55 22.06 22.56 -14.68
CA ASN A 55 22.19 21.97 -16.02
C ASN A 55 22.64 20.50 -15.89
N PHE A 56 22.11 19.63 -16.73
CA PHE A 56 22.30 18.19 -16.64
C PHE A 56 23.80 17.80 -16.65
N ARG A 57 24.58 18.36 -17.57
CA ARG A 57 26.02 18.07 -17.67
C ARG A 57 26.77 18.45 -16.40
N GLU A 58 26.50 19.63 -15.87
CA GLU A 58 27.09 20.09 -14.61
C GLU A 58 26.69 19.21 -13.42
N SER A 59 25.42 18.78 -13.37
CA SER A 59 24.96 17.83 -12.37
C SER A 59 25.71 16.51 -12.47
N LEU A 60 25.92 15.99 -13.67
CA LEU A 60 26.65 14.75 -13.89
C LEU A 60 28.13 14.87 -13.46
N GLU A 61 28.83 15.93 -13.89
CA GLU A 61 30.21 16.20 -13.53
C GLU A 61 30.41 16.29 -12.02
N ARG A 62 29.58 17.10 -11.34
CA ARG A 62 29.66 17.28 -9.89
C ARG A 62 29.37 15.97 -9.11
N ARG A 63 28.48 15.11 -9.59
CA ARG A 63 28.24 13.80 -8.96
C ARG A 63 29.41 12.86 -9.14
N LEU A 64 30.01 12.80 -10.34
CA LEU A 64 31.18 11.96 -10.62
C LEU A 64 32.41 12.39 -9.83
N ASP A 65 32.61 13.70 -9.59
CA ASP A 65 33.70 14.22 -8.76
C ASP A 65 33.64 13.73 -7.30
N ILE A 66 32.43 13.40 -6.81
CA ILE A 66 32.20 12.86 -5.45
C ILE A 66 32.36 11.34 -5.45
N LEU A 67 31.99 10.67 -6.56
CA LEU A 67 31.96 9.21 -6.68
C LEU A 67 33.37 8.65 -6.84
N GLU A 68 33.78 7.75 -5.96
CA GLU A 68 35.02 6.99 -6.04
C GLU A 68 34.70 5.53 -6.38
N ALA A 69 34.27 5.28 -7.63
CA ALA A 69 33.82 3.96 -8.05
C ALA A 69 34.77 3.31 -9.08
N SER A 70 34.71 1.99 -9.16
CA SER A 70 35.47 1.15 -10.06
C SER A 70 34.60 -0.02 -10.55
N LYS A 71 35.13 -0.82 -11.51
CA LYS A 71 34.39 -1.97 -12.08
C LYS A 71 33.76 -2.92 -11.05
N PRO A 72 34.44 -3.29 -9.92
CA PRO A 72 33.78 -4.09 -8.87
C PRO A 72 32.50 -3.44 -8.30
N GLN A 73 32.52 -2.13 -8.02
CA GLN A 73 31.32 -1.45 -7.52
C GLN A 73 30.22 -1.35 -8.59
N ILE A 74 30.57 -1.24 -9.88
CA ILE A 74 29.58 -1.34 -10.98
C ILE A 74 28.94 -2.74 -11.00
N SER A 75 29.70 -3.81 -10.75
CA SER A 75 29.15 -5.17 -10.65
C SER A 75 28.20 -5.32 -9.45
N GLU A 76 28.54 -4.73 -8.30
CA GLU A 76 27.67 -4.69 -7.11
C GLU A 76 26.40 -3.87 -7.40
N LEU A 77 26.52 -2.71 -8.05
CA LEU A 77 25.39 -1.89 -8.49
C LEU A 77 24.43 -2.67 -9.40
N ILE A 78 24.95 -3.39 -10.40
CA ILE A 78 24.13 -4.21 -11.29
C ILE A 78 23.34 -5.24 -10.51
N ALA A 79 23.97 -5.95 -9.56
CA ALA A 79 23.31 -6.94 -8.72
C ALA A 79 22.18 -6.32 -7.88
N GLU A 80 22.42 -5.14 -7.31
CA GLU A 80 21.42 -4.42 -6.54
C GLU A 80 20.26 -3.91 -7.41
N LEU A 81 20.55 -3.25 -8.54
CA LEU A 81 19.54 -2.70 -9.44
C LEU A 81 18.64 -3.77 -10.05
N LYS A 82 19.12 -5.00 -10.28
CA LYS A 82 18.30 -6.14 -10.71
C LYS A 82 17.17 -6.43 -9.73
N THR A 83 17.38 -6.22 -8.43
CA THR A 83 16.35 -6.37 -7.41
C THR A 83 15.37 -5.19 -7.35
N LYS A 84 15.76 -4.07 -7.93
CA LYS A 84 15.04 -2.80 -7.91
C LYS A 84 14.41 -2.42 -9.26
N VAL A 85 14.21 -3.36 -10.16
CA VAL A 85 13.40 -3.12 -11.37
C VAL A 85 11.96 -2.79 -10.95
N SER A 86 11.30 -1.88 -11.66
CA SER A 86 9.91 -1.48 -11.39
C SER A 86 8.97 -2.68 -11.37
N LYS A 87 8.11 -2.77 -10.37
CA LYS A 87 7.28 -3.96 -10.12
C LYS A 87 6.37 -4.31 -11.30
N SER A 88 5.82 -3.28 -11.97
CA SER A 88 5.00 -3.52 -13.16
C SER A 88 5.82 -4.03 -14.34
N PHE A 89 7.09 -3.68 -14.43
CA PHE A 89 8.00 -4.21 -15.46
C PHE A 89 8.34 -5.66 -15.19
N GLN A 90 8.69 -6.00 -13.93
CA GLN A 90 8.96 -7.40 -13.54
C GLN A 90 7.79 -8.32 -13.86
N ARG A 91 6.55 -7.95 -13.53
CA ARG A 91 5.39 -8.81 -13.79
C ARG A 91 4.96 -8.88 -15.24
N ASN A 92 5.31 -7.89 -16.07
CA ASN A 92 5.03 -7.86 -17.51
C ASN A 92 6.30 -8.16 -18.35
N LYS A 93 7.19 -8.99 -17.86
CA LYS A 93 8.44 -9.34 -18.55
C LYS A 93 8.20 -9.85 -19.97
N GLU A 94 7.15 -10.65 -20.15
CA GLU A 94 6.72 -11.17 -21.46
C GLU A 94 6.49 -10.06 -22.51
N PHE A 95 5.96 -8.90 -22.09
CA PHE A 95 5.79 -7.75 -23.01
C PHE A 95 7.14 -7.29 -23.59
N PHE A 96 8.18 -7.23 -22.77
CA PHE A 96 9.51 -6.84 -23.23
C PHE A 96 10.11 -7.84 -24.20
N GLU A 97 9.96 -9.14 -23.89
CA GLU A 97 10.48 -10.22 -24.73
C GLU A 97 9.75 -10.27 -26.09
N GLU A 98 8.42 -10.10 -26.11
CA GLU A 98 7.62 -10.08 -27.34
C GLU A 98 7.86 -8.83 -28.21
N ASN A 99 8.26 -7.71 -27.60
CA ASN A 99 8.42 -6.41 -28.26
C ASN A 99 9.87 -5.90 -28.29
N ALA A 100 10.86 -6.73 -28.01
CA ALA A 100 12.27 -6.35 -27.83
C ALA A 100 12.82 -5.50 -29.00
N ASP A 101 12.46 -5.79 -30.25
CA ASP A 101 12.88 -5.03 -31.43
C ASP A 101 12.19 -3.66 -31.56
N ASN A 102 11.15 -3.42 -30.79
CA ASN A 102 10.37 -2.18 -30.78
C ASN A 102 10.61 -1.35 -29.52
N ILE A 103 11.43 -1.83 -28.59
CA ILE A 103 11.77 -1.15 -27.34
C ILE A 103 13.18 -0.61 -27.44
N ILE A 104 13.33 0.68 -27.13
CA ILE A 104 14.61 1.39 -27.13
C ILE A 104 14.74 2.03 -25.74
N ILE A 105 15.85 1.79 -25.09
CA ILE A 105 16.21 2.45 -23.84
C ILE A 105 17.02 3.70 -24.16
N ILE A 106 16.54 4.86 -23.71
CA ILE A 106 17.28 6.12 -23.83
C ILE A 106 17.38 6.76 -22.46
N SER A 107 18.56 6.74 -21.88
CA SER A 107 18.83 7.20 -20.53
C SER A 107 20.03 8.14 -20.47
N ASN A 108 19.98 9.05 -19.53
CA ASN A 108 21.11 9.87 -19.13
C ASN A 108 22.07 9.14 -18.16
N GLY A 109 21.73 7.90 -17.77
CA GLY A 109 22.60 6.98 -17.02
C GLY A 109 23.72 6.40 -17.88
N PHE A 110 24.28 5.24 -17.49
CA PHE A 110 25.46 4.66 -18.14
C PHE A 110 25.20 3.24 -18.65
N LYS A 111 25.67 2.94 -19.86
CA LYS A 111 25.54 1.63 -20.51
C LYS A 111 26.10 0.50 -19.67
N ASP A 112 27.17 0.77 -18.91
CA ASP A 112 27.87 -0.20 -18.09
C ASP A 112 26.97 -0.97 -17.12
N PHE A 113 25.96 -0.33 -16.57
CA PHE A 113 24.97 -0.99 -15.69
C PHE A 113 23.60 -1.16 -16.35
N ILE A 114 23.20 -0.32 -17.30
CA ILE A 114 21.88 -0.40 -17.94
C ILE A 114 21.79 -1.66 -18.81
N THR A 115 22.79 -1.87 -19.71
CA THR A 115 22.75 -2.96 -20.69
C THR A 115 22.59 -4.35 -20.05
N PRO A 116 23.35 -4.72 -18.98
CA PRO A 116 23.18 -6.02 -18.34
C PRO A 116 21.83 -6.25 -17.70
N ILE A 117 21.15 -5.17 -17.28
CA ILE A 117 19.85 -5.26 -16.60
C ILE A 117 18.74 -5.44 -17.64
N VAL A 118 18.69 -4.56 -18.63
CA VAL A 118 17.63 -4.60 -19.65
C VAL A 118 17.78 -5.80 -20.59
N GLY A 119 18.99 -6.33 -20.72
CA GLY A 119 19.25 -7.57 -21.46
C GLY A 119 18.52 -8.79 -20.89
N GLU A 120 18.25 -8.85 -19.58
CA GLU A 120 17.43 -9.90 -18.95
C GLU A 120 15.95 -9.83 -19.37
N TYR A 121 15.54 -8.71 -19.97
CA TYR A 121 14.22 -8.48 -20.54
C TYR A 121 14.20 -8.64 -22.07
N GLY A 122 15.24 -9.21 -22.66
CA GLY A 122 15.36 -9.44 -24.11
C GLY A 122 15.76 -8.22 -24.93
N ILE A 123 16.03 -7.06 -24.30
CA ILE A 123 16.42 -5.83 -25.00
C ILE A 123 17.90 -5.93 -25.40
N LYS A 124 18.17 -5.79 -26.70
CA LYS A 124 19.51 -5.91 -27.25
C LYS A 124 20.37 -4.67 -26.91
N ALA A 125 21.68 -4.85 -26.78
CA ALA A 125 22.62 -3.76 -26.49
C ALA A 125 22.58 -2.64 -27.52
N GLU A 126 22.28 -2.94 -28.79
CA GLU A 126 22.13 -1.96 -29.89
C GLU A 126 20.92 -1.03 -29.69
N ASN A 127 19.92 -1.45 -28.91
CA ASN A 127 18.76 -0.66 -28.55
C ASN A 127 18.93 0.12 -27.24
N VAL A 128 20.15 0.16 -26.67
CA VAL A 128 20.46 0.88 -25.43
C VAL A 128 21.35 2.09 -25.74
N PHE A 129 20.80 3.27 -25.55
CA PHE A 129 21.47 4.55 -25.71
C PHE A 129 21.63 5.21 -24.34
N ALA A 130 22.87 5.32 -23.88
CA ALA A 130 23.22 5.90 -22.58
C ALA A 130 24.64 6.43 -22.61
N ASN A 131 25.10 7.11 -21.55
CA ASN A 131 26.46 7.52 -21.39
C ASN A 131 27.43 6.32 -21.22
N GLU A 132 28.72 6.56 -21.26
CA GLU A 132 29.75 5.55 -21.12
C GLU A 132 30.82 6.06 -20.17
N PHE A 133 31.22 5.25 -19.19
CA PHE A 133 32.33 5.57 -18.31
C PHE A 133 33.69 5.42 -19.02
N ILE A 134 34.64 6.22 -18.59
CA ILE A 134 36.06 6.06 -18.94
C ILE A 134 36.80 5.54 -17.72
N TYR A 135 37.52 4.44 -17.89
CA TYR A 135 38.27 3.78 -16.83
C TYR A 135 39.76 3.94 -17.01
N ASP A 136 40.50 3.99 -15.92
CA ASP A 136 41.96 3.83 -15.93
C ASP A 136 42.36 2.35 -16.05
N ASP A 137 43.67 2.09 -16.12
CA ASP A 137 44.20 0.72 -16.22
C ASP A 137 43.88 -0.16 -15.01
N ALA A 138 43.63 0.43 -13.86
CA ALA A 138 43.20 -0.26 -12.64
C ALA A 138 41.68 -0.52 -12.58
N GLY A 139 40.90 -0.03 -13.57
CA GLY A 139 39.47 -0.16 -13.65
C GLY A 139 38.70 0.82 -12.77
N LYS A 140 39.33 1.91 -12.30
CA LYS A 140 38.67 3.02 -11.61
C LYS A 140 38.02 3.95 -12.63
N ILE A 141 36.85 4.47 -12.34
CA ILE A 141 36.17 5.50 -13.14
C ILE A 141 36.94 6.81 -12.96
N ILE A 142 37.40 7.39 -14.09
CA ILE A 142 38.13 8.65 -14.11
C ILE A 142 37.39 9.77 -14.83
N ASP A 143 36.48 9.43 -15.75
CA ASP A 143 35.67 10.39 -16.49
C ASP A 143 34.51 9.64 -17.20
N PHE A 144 33.78 10.35 -18.05
CA PHE A 144 32.80 9.79 -18.97
C PHE A 144 33.04 10.33 -20.39
N ASN A 145 32.48 9.64 -21.39
CA ASN A 145 32.58 10.07 -22.78
C ASN A 145 31.84 11.40 -22.99
N ARG A 146 32.62 12.49 -23.00
CA ARG A 146 32.12 13.88 -23.13
C ARG A 146 31.56 14.21 -24.50
N ASP A 147 31.88 13.39 -25.52
CA ASP A 147 31.39 13.56 -26.90
C ASP A 147 29.99 12.89 -27.07
N ASN A 148 29.60 11.99 -26.17
CA ASN A 148 28.31 11.38 -26.19
C ASN A 148 27.21 12.46 -26.08
N VAL A 149 26.24 12.40 -26.99
CA VAL A 149 25.14 13.38 -27.09
C VAL A 149 24.31 13.38 -25.83
N LEU A 150 24.13 12.21 -25.16
CA LEU A 150 23.34 12.04 -23.94
C LEU A 150 23.99 12.66 -22.69
N SER A 151 25.28 13.03 -22.76
CA SER A 151 25.93 13.84 -21.72
C SER A 151 25.63 15.34 -21.81
N LYS A 152 24.86 15.77 -22.82
CA LYS A 152 24.59 17.17 -23.14
C LYS A 152 23.11 17.50 -22.97
N ASN A 153 22.75 18.76 -22.74
CA ASN A 153 21.37 19.20 -22.66
C ASN A 153 20.59 18.91 -23.95
N GLY A 154 19.37 18.38 -23.80
CA GLY A 154 18.53 17.94 -24.91
C GLY A 154 19.07 16.70 -25.63
N GLY A 155 19.94 15.91 -24.95
CA GLY A 155 20.57 14.72 -25.51
C GLY A 155 19.60 13.65 -25.97
N LYS A 156 18.56 13.39 -25.19
CA LYS A 156 17.52 12.39 -25.51
C LYS A 156 16.81 12.73 -26.83
N SER A 157 16.36 13.96 -27.03
CA SER A 157 15.70 14.42 -28.27
C SER A 157 16.66 14.37 -29.48
N LYS A 158 17.92 14.73 -29.29
CA LYS A 158 18.93 14.67 -30.36
C LYS A 158 19.21 13.21 -30.76
N THR A 159 19.33 12.31 -29.82
CA THR A 159 19.54 10.87 -30.05
C THR A 159 18.37 10.29 -30.85
N ILE A 160 17.11 10.54 -30.47
CA ILE A 160 15.95 10.04 -31.22
C ILE A 160 15.94 10.56 -32.64
N LYS A 161 16.28 11.82 -32.86
CA LYS A 161 16.34 12.40 -34.18
C LYS A 161 17.33 11.68 -35.09
N THR A 162 18.46 11.21 -34.57
CA THR A 162 19.46 10.46 -35.37
C THR A 162 19.01 9.02 -35.67
N LEU A 163 18.12 8.44 -34.89
CA LEU A 163 17.64 7.08 -35.07
C LEU A 163 16.65 6.91 -36.23
N ASN A 164 16.09 8.00 -36.75
CA ASN A 164 15.13 7.99 -37.86
C ASN A 164 14.05 6.92 -37.72
N LEU A 165 13.41 6.85 -36.51
CA LEU A 165 12.45 5.82 -36.19
C LEU A 165 11.17 5.96 -37.00
N GLU A 166 10.70 4.84 -37.58
CA GLU A 166 9.44 4.77 -38.30
C GLU A 166 8.32 4.21 -37.39
N GLY A 167 7.10 4.72 -37.58
CA GLY A 167 5.90 4.30 -36.81
C GLY A 167 5.50 5.27 -35.70
N ASP A 168 4.61 4.81 -34.84
CA ASP A 168 4.14 5.58 -33.69
C ASP A 168 5.15 5.50 -32.54
N ILE A 169 5.74 6.61 -32.14
CA ILE A 169 6.74 6.69 -31.08
C ILE A 169 6.06 7.08 -29.77
N TYR A 170 6.19 6.21 -28.76
CA TYR A 170 5.66 6.39 -27.42
C TYR A 170 6.81 6.49 -26.42
N VAL A 171 6.86 7.60 -25.70
CA VAL A 171 7.89 7.84 -24.67
C VAL A 171 7.30 7.53 -23.31
N ILE A 172 8.05 6.79 -22.50
CA ILE A 172 7.74 6.40 -21.13
C ILE A 172 8.87 6.88 -20.24
N GLY A 173 8.62 7.81 -19.34
CA GLY A 173 9.61 8.35 -18.43
C GLY A 173 8.97 9.17 -17.33
N ASP A 174 9.74 9.49 -16.30
CA ASP A 174 9.30 10.27 -15.14
C ASP A 174 9.86 11.71 -15.14
N GLY A 175 10.82 12.00 -16.05
CA GLY A 175 11.58 13.23 -16.09
C GLY A 175 11.12 14.25 -17.15
N TYR A 176 11.53 15.50 -16.94
CA TYR A 176 11.31 16.56 -17.92
C TYR A 176 12.04 16.30 -19.26
N THR A 177 13.20 15.68 -19.21
CA THR A 177 13.99 15.32 -20.40
C THR A 177 13.29 14.31 -21.31
N ASP A 178 12.36 13.51 -20.76
CA ASP A 178 11.52 12.58 -21.53
C ASP A 178 10.38 13.35 -22.20
N TYR A 179 9.79 14.30 -21.48
CA TYR A 179 8.78 15.19 -22.05
C TYR A 179 9.36 16.07 -23.20
N GLU A 180 10.62 16.53 -23.11
CA GLU A 180 11.27 17.28 -24.19
C GLU A 180 11.25 16.56 -25.54
N ILE A 181 11.24 15.23 -25.54
CA ILE A 181 11.12 14.43 -26.77
C ILE A 181 9.75 14.69 -27.43
N LYS A 182 8.69 14.69 -26.64
CA LYS A 182 7.34 15.00 -27.10
C LYS A 182 7.21 16.45 -27.53
N GLU A 183 7.73 17.36 -26.73
CA GLU A 183 7.72 18.82 -27.02
C GLU A 183 8.43 19.16 -28.33
N SER A 184 9.49 18.43 -28.66
CA SER A 184 10.22 18.58 -29.95
C SER A 184 9.52 17.94 -31.13
N GLY A 185 8.32 17.38 -30.97
CA GLY A 185 7.54 16.75 -32.05
C GLY A 185 8.06 15.39 -32.52
N LEU A 186 8.98 14.76 -31.79
CA LEU A 186 9.60 13.47 -32.13
C LEU A 186 8.84 12.27 -31.58
N ALA A 187 7.82 12.48 -30.77
CA ALA A 187 6.98 11.42 -30.23
C ALA A 187 5.48 11.69 -30.45
N ASN A 188 4.71 10.63 -30.67
CA ASN A 188 3.25 10.69 -30.80
C ASN A 188 2.59 10.83 -29.42
N LYS A 189 3.14 10.16 -28.39
CA LYS A 189 2.65 10.23 -27.01
C LYS A 189 3.77 10.24 -26.00
N PHE A 190 3.54 10.95 -24.90
CA PHE A 190 4.33 10.90 -23.69
C PHE A 190 3.50 10.37 -22.52
N TYR A 191 3.96 9.28 -21.93
CA TYR A 191 3.42 8.69 -20.71
C TYR A 191 4.29 9.12 -19.54
N ALA A 192 3.77 9.99 -18.64
CA ALA A 192 4.45 10.27 -17.39
C ALA A 192 4.33 9.04 -16.48
N PHE A 193 5.43 8.34 -16.28
CA PHE A 193 5.48 7.13 -15.46
C PHE A 193 5.61 7.53 -13.99
N THR A 194 4.64 7.14 -13.16
CA THR A 194 4.54 7.58 -11.76
C THR A 194 4.56 6.43 -10.75
N GLU A 195 4.92 5.22 -11.16
CA GLU A 195 5.00 4.07 -10.24
C GLU A 195 6.03 4.29 -9.13
N ASN A 196 7.15 4.92 -9.44
CA ASN A 196 8.27 5.11 -8.52
C ASN A 196 8.37 6.55 -7.99
N VAL A 197 8.18 7.53 -8.86
CA VAL A 197 8.26 8.96 -8.51
C VAL A 197 7.19 9.73 -9.29
N GLU A 198 6.47 10.62 -8.60
CA GLU A 198 5.54 11.55 -9.23
C GLU A 198 6.11 12.97 -9.21
N ARG A 199 6.24 13.59 -10.39
CA ARG A 199 6.71 14.96 -10.56
C ARG A 199 5.59 15.84 -11.14
N PRO A 200 4.97 16.72 -10.35
CA PRO A 200 3.82 17.53 -10.81
C PRO A 200 4.10 18.38 -12.07
N LYS A 201 5.34 18.89 -12.23
CA LYS A 201 5.76 19.64 -13.43
C LYS A 201 5.79 18.78 -14.70
N VAL A 202 5.93 17.46 -14.56
CA VAL A 202 5.98 16.49 -15.67
C VAL A 202 4.59 15.94 -15.94
N THR A 203 3.88 15.52 -14.90
CA THR A 203 2.52 14.96 -15.04
C THR A 203 1.54 15.94 -15.62
N SER A 204 1.67 17.26 -15.32
CA SER A 204 0.83 18.31 -15.90
C SER A 204 0.97 18.49 -17.41
N LYS A 205 2.05 17.99 -18.01
CA LYS A 205 2.36 18.10 -19.44
C LYS A 205 2.20 16.78 -20.21
N ALA A 206 1.93 15.69 -19.51
CA ALA A 206 1.82 14.37 -20.11
C ALA A 206 0.53 14.19 -20.92
N ASP A 207 0.60 13.45 -22.03
CA ASP A 207 -0.59 12.99 -22.74
C ASP A 207 -1.39 11.98 -21.91
N HIS A 208 -0.69 11.24 -21.00
CA HIS A 208 -1.30 10.28 -20.10
C HIS A 208 -0.41 10.04 -18.88
N ILE A 209 -1.01 10.02 -17.69
CA ILE A 209 -0.31 9.62 -16.45
C ILE A 209 -0.41 8.10 -16.33
N ALA A 210 0.74 7.45 -16.17
CA ALA A 210 0.86 5.99 -16.11
C ALA A 210 1.40 5.55 -14.74
N PRO A 211 0.53 5.22 -13.78
CA PRO A 211 0.95 4.72 -12.46
C PRO A 211 1.61 3.34 -12.50
N SER A 212 1.62 2.70 -13.64
CA SER A 212 2.30 1.41 -13.88
C SER A 212 2.36 1.11 -15.36
N LEU A 213 3.22 0.16 -15.75
CA LEU A 213 3.24 -0.37 -17.13
C LEU A 213 1.89 -1.00 -17.51
N ASP A 214 1.17 -1.62 -16.56
CA ASP A 214 -0.15 -2.21 -16.82
C ASP A 214 -1.13 -1.18 -17.38
N GLU A 215 -1.06 0.07 -16.95
CA GLU A 215 -1.88 1.17 -17.46
C GLU A 215 -1.54 1.45 -18.93
N ILE A 216 -0.25 1.52 -19.26
CA ILE A 216 0.22 1.76 -20.64
C ILE A 216 -0.23 0.63 -21.57
N LEU A 217 -0.06 -0.62 -21.13
CA LEU A 217 -0.48 -1.79 -21.88
C LEU A 217 -2.00 -1.85 -22.06
N TYR A 218 -2.75 -1.46 -21.01
CA TYR A 218 -4.21 -1.42 -21.04
C TYR A 218 -4.74 -0.41 -22.06
N VAL A 219 -4.28 0.84 -22.01
CA VAL A 219 -4.77 1.91 -22.91
C VAL A 219 -4.34 1.67 -24.37
N ASN A 220 -3.24 0.94 -24.56
CA ASN A 220 -2.75 0.57 -25.89
C ASN A 220 -3.30 -0.77 -26.41
N LYS A 221 -4.16 -1.47 -25.64
CA LYS A 221 -4.76 -2.77 -25.97
C LYS A 221 -3.71 -3.85 -26.25
N MET A 222 -2.62 -3.84 -25.51
CA MET A 222 -1.53 -4.81 -25.60
C MET A 222 -1.69 -5.95 -24.58
N ASN A 223 -0.98 -7.06 -24.82
CA ASN A 223 -0.91 -8.15 -23.84
C ASN A 223 -0.36 -7.65 -22.50
N LYS A 224 -0.99 -8.07 -21.41
CA LYS A 224 -0.66 -7.64 -20.07
C LYS A 224 -0.98 -8.72 -19.04
N LYS A 225 -0.25 -8.73 -17.95
CA LYS A 225 -0.43 -9.71 -16.86
C LYS A 225 -1.77 -9.55 -16.14
N PHE A 226 -2.23 -8.33 -15.92
CA PHE A 226 -3.54 -8.05 -15.34
C PHE A 226 -4.53 -7.57 -16.38
N SER A 227 -5.73 -8.17 -16.39
CA SER A 227 -6.80 -7.77 -17.31
C SER A 227 -7.28 -6.34 -17.08
N TYR A 228 -7.15 -5.82 -15.83
CA TYR A 228 -7.52 -4.48 -15.45
C TYR A 228 -6.49 -3.88 -14.49
N PRO A 229 -5.94 -2.66 -14.76
CA PRO A 229 -4.93 -2.04 -13.92
C PRO A 229 -5.47 -1.73 -12.51
N LYS A 230 -4.72 -2.10 -11.46
CA LYS A 230 -5.11 -1.84 -10.06
C LYS A 230 -5.29 -0.35 -9.77
N SER A 231 -4.55 0.53 -10.44
CA SER A 231 -4.68 1.99 -10.33
C SER A 231 -6.04 2.55 -10.75
N ARG A 232 -6.82 1.79 -11.51
CA ARG A 232 -8.19 2.12 -11.89
C ARG A 232 -9.25 1.60 -10.93
N ILE A 233 -8.84 0.86 -9.91
CA ILE A 233 -9.70 0.38 -8.83
C ILE A 233 -9.69 1.43 -7.73
N ASN A 234 -10.78 2.16 -7.59
CA ASN A 234 -10.95 3.20 -6.59
C ASN A 234 -11.35 2.57 -5.25
N VAL A 235 -10.56 2.81 -4.23
CA VAL A 235 -10.78 2.38 -2.85
C VAL A 235 -11.12 3.60 -2.00
N LEU A 236 -12.26 3.56 -1.31
CA LEU A 236 -12.65 4.59 -0.33
C LEU A 236 -12.59 3.98 1.07
N LEU A 237 -11.76 4.54 1.94
CA LEU A 237 -11.61 4.12 3.34
C LEU A 237 -12.12 5.22 4.26
N LEU A 238 -13.08 4.88 5.12
CA LEU A 238 -13.74 5.81 6.05
C LEU A 238 -13.35 5.50 7.51
N GLU A 239 -13.66 6.44 8.42
CA GLU A 239 -13.64 6.25 9.87
C GLU A 239 -12.26 5.87 10.44
N ASN A 240 -11.19 6.50 9.97
CA ASN A 240 -9.81 6.24 10.43
C ASN A 240 -9.44 4.75 10.39
N VAL A 241 -9.63 4.08 9.26
CA VAL A 241 -9.01 2.78 9.01
C VAL A 241 -7.50 2.91 9.25
N HIS A 242 -6.91 1.91 9.94
CA HIS A 242 -5.52 1.97 10.39
C HIS A 242 -4.56 2.29 9.22
N PRO A 243 -3.59 3.22 9.39
CA PRO A 243 -2.69 3.65 8.32
C PRO A 243 -1.98 2.53 7.57
N ILE A 244 -1.63 1.45 8.27
CA ILE A 244 -1.00 0.27 7.66
C ILE A 244 -1.87 -0.36 6.56
N GLY A 245 -3.21 -0.35 6.72
CA GLY A 245 -4.14 -0.84 5.69
C GLY A 245 -4.15 0.07 4.46
N VAL A 246 -4.06 1.39 4.68
CA VAL A 246 -3.95 2.39 3.61
C VAL A 246 -2.65 2.21 2.83
N GLU A 247 -1.53 2.08 3.54
CA GLU A 247 -0.20 1.89 2.96
C GLU A 247 -0.12 0.60 2.15
N LEU A 248 -0.64 -0.51 2.68
CA LEU A 248 -0.68 -1.79 1.98
C LEU A 248 -1.46 -1.70 0.66
N MET A 249 -2.64 -1.05 0.66
CA MET A 249 -3.43 -0.89 -0.55
C MET A 249 -2.75 0.03 -1.58
N LYS A 250 -2.16 1.15 -1.12
CA LYS A 250 -1.36 2.03 -2.00
C LYS A 250 -0.14 1.30 -2.57
N HIS A 251 0.57 0.54 -1.75
CA HIS A 251 1.72 -0.26 -2.17
C HIS A 251 1.35 -1.33 -3.21
N GLU A 252 0.13 -1.87 -3.12
CA GLU A 252 -0.43 -2.80 -4.11
C GLU A 252 -0.87 -2.10 -5.42
N GLY A 253 -0.83 -0.77 -5.47
CA GLY A 253 -1.13 0.03 -6.66
C GLY A 253 -2.60 0.42 -6.82
N TYR A 254 -3.43 0.31 -5.78
CA TYR A 254 -4.81 0.81 -5.79
C TYR A 254 -4.87 2.33 -5.68
N ASN A 255 -5.90 2.94 -6.28
CA ASN A 255 -6.21 4.35 -6.06
C ASN A 255 -7.01 4.52 -4.77
N VAL A 256 -6.35 4.99 -3.69
CA VAL A 256 -6.92 5.00 -2.32
C VAL A 256 -7.23 6.42 -1.88
N GLU A 257 -8.50 6.68 -1.62
CA GLU A 257 -8.99 7.87 -0.92
C GLU A 257 -9.31 7.53 0.54
N VAL A 258 -8.95 8.42 1.47
CA VAL A 258 -9.17 8.22 2.90
C VAL A 258 -9.94 9.42 3.47
N ILE A 259 -11.00 9.14 4.22
CA ILE A 259 -11.77 10.14 4.97
C ILE A 259 -11.81 9.69 6.43
N SER A 260 -11.38 10.57 7.35
CA SER A 260 -11.26 10.26 8.76
C SER A 260 -12.59 10.11 9.51
N SER A 261 -13.66 10.72 8.98
CA SER A 261 -15.01 10.67 9.55
C SER A 261 -15.89 9.59 8.93
N ALA A 262 -16.97 9.26 9.59
CA ALA A 262 -18.12 8.62 8.96
C ALA A 262 -18.82 9.62 8.02
N LEU A 263 -19.42 9.12 6.95
CA LEU A 263 -20.27 9.90 6.04
C LEU A 263 -21.73 9.59 6.35
N ASN A 264 -22.59 10.61 6.18
CA ASN A 264 -24.04 10.40 6.20
C ASN A 264 -24.50 9.71 4.91
N GLU A 265 -25.79 9.34 4.84
CA GLU A 265 -26.34 8.57 3.72
C GLU A 265 -26.22 9.30 2.38
N GLU A 266 -26.51 10.60 2.36
CA GLU A 266 -26.47 11.45 1.16
C GLU A 266 -25.06 11.65 0.65
N GLU A 267 -24.13 11.96 1.54
CA GLU A 267 -22.71 12.12 1.21
C GLU A 267 -22.12 10.84 0.65
N LEU A 268 -22.44 9.70 1.30
CA LEU A 268 -21.96 8.40 0.85
C LEU A 268 -22.57 7.99 -0.48
N ALA A 269 -23.87 8.24 -0.69
CA ALA A 269 -24.57 7.93 -1.95
C ALA A 269 -23.96 8.71 -3.14
N GLU A 270 -23.50 9.92 -2.92
CA GLU A 270 -22.80 10.69 -3.97
C GLU A 270 -21.38 10.16 -4.21
N LYS A 271 -20.63 9.90 -3.14
CA LYS A 271 -19.23 9.47 -3.18
C LYS A 271 -19.04 8.08 -3.76
N ILE A 272 -19.99 7.15 -3.50
CA ILE A 272 -19.88 5.73 -3.84
C ILE A 272 -19.94 5.43 -5.34
N LYS A 273 -20.45 6.36 -6.17
CA LYS A 273 -20.73 6.16 -7.61
C LYS A 273 -19.57 5.57 -8.40
N ASN A 274 -18.35 5.96 -8.07
CA ASN A 274 -17.12 5.52 -8.76
C ASN A 274 -16.21 4.67 -7.88
N VAL A 275 -16.66 4.27 -6.69
CA VAL A 275 -15.91 3.43 -5.76
C VAL A 275 -16.05 1.97 -6.15
N SER A 276 -14.94 1.25 -6.15
CA SER A 276 -14.90 -0.20 -6.41
C SER A 276 -14.77 -1.01 -5.12
N ILE A 277 -14.07 -0.48 -4.12
CA ILE A 277 -13.90 -1.09 -2.81
C ILE A 277 -14.20 -0.04 -1.75
N LEU A 278 -15.14 -0.34 -0.86
CA LEU A 278 -15.48 0.52 0.28
C LEU A 278 -14.96 -0.11 1.57
N GLY A 279 -14.20 0.65 2.36
CA GLY A 279 -13.80 0.27 3.72
C GLY A 279 -14.48 1.18 4.74
N ILE A 280 -15.21 0.58 5.69
CA ILE A 280 -15.92 1.27 6.79
C ILE A 280 -15.57 0.65 8.13
N ARG A 281 -15.98 1.30 9.21
CA ARG A 281 -16.03 0.69 10.55
C ARG A 281 -17.50 0.59 11.02
N SER A 282 -17.79 1.02 12.23
CA SER A 282 -19.09 0.77 12.87
C SER A 282 -20.10 1.92 12.76
N LYS A 283 -19.70 3.09 12.26
CA LYS A 283 -20.54 4.31 12.28
C LYS A 283 -21.24 4.61 10.95
N THR A 284 -20.61 4.24 9.83
CA THR A 284 -21.17 4.48 8.50
C THR A 284 -22.21 3.45 8.15
N ASN A 285 -23.39 3.88 7.75
CA ASN A 285 -24.47 3.01 7.31
C ASN A 285 -24.47 2.89 5.78
N VAL A 286 -24.35 1.66 5.28
CA VAL A 286 -24.43 1.33 3.86
C VAL A 286 -25.85 0.78 3.59
N THR A 287 -26.76 1.71 3.39
CA THR A 287 -28.19 1.41 3.18
C THR A 287 -28.48 1.02 1.72
N LYS A 288 -29.67 0.53 1.46
CA LYS A 288 -30.16 0.24 0.11
C LYS A 288 -30.01 1.45 -0.81
N LYS A 289 -30.37 2.65 -0.33
CA LYS A 289 -30.23 3.91 -1.09
C LYS A 289 -28.79 4.20 -1.51
N VAL A 290 -27.82 3.96 -0.62
CA VAL A 290 -26.39 4.06 -0.95
C VAL A 290 -26.00 3.04 -2.02
N LEU A 291 -26.41 1.78 -1.85
CA LEU A 291 -26.10 0.70 -2.77
C LEU A 291 -26.74 0.88 -4.16
N GLU A 292 -27.91 1.50 -4.25
CA GLU A 292 -28.53 1.87 -5.53
C GLU A 292 -27.65 2.79 -6.37
N ASN A 293 -26.85 3.64 -5.74
CA ASN A 293 -25.89 4.54 -6.38
C ASN A 293 -24.51 3.90 -6.63
N ALA A 294 -24.27 2.72 -6.11
CA ALA A 294 -23.00 2.02 -6.20
C ALA A 294 -22.83 1.30 -7.55
N ASN A 295 -22.44 2.03 -8.59
CA ASN A 295 -22.38 1.52 -9.97
C ASN A 295 -21.17 0.60 -10.23
N ARG A 296 -20.12 0.69 -9.43
CA ARG A 296 -18.84 -0.02 -9.64
C ARG A 296 -18.37 -0.80 -8.43
N LEU A 297 -19.15 -0.81 -7.35
CA LEU A 297 -18.77 -1.46 -6.09
C LEU A 297 -18.75 -2.98 -6.25
N ILE A 298 -17.62 -3.58 -5.94
CA ILE A 298 -17.40 -5.03 -6.00
C ILE A 298 -17.26 -5.64 -4.60
N SER A 299 -16.80 -4.85 -3.62
CA SER A 299 -16.68 -5.34 -2.25
C SER A 299 -16.75 -4.23 -1.21
N ILE A 300 -17.19 -4.63 0.01
CA ILE A 300 -17.20 -3.80 1.21
C ILE A 300 -16.38 -4.52 2.29
N GLY A 301 -15.42 -3.82 2.88
CA GLY A 301 -14.67 -4.26 4.05
C GLY A 301 -15.17 -3.55 5.31
N ALA A 302 -15.82 -4.27 6.22
CA ALA A 302 -16.14 -3.78 7.54
C ALA A 302 -14.98 -4.05 8.49
N PHE A 303 -14.16 -3.04 8.79
CA PHE A 303 -13.04 -3.11 9.74
C PHE A 303 -13.53 -3.14 11.19
N CYS A 304 -14.53 -3.97 11.46
CA CYS A 304 -15.18 -4.21 12.76
C CYS A 304 -15.81 -5.61 12.77
N ILE A 305 -16.40 -5.99 13.91
CA ILE A 305 -17.03 -7.31 14.07
C ILE A 305 -18.42 -7.36 13.40
N GLY A 306 -19.26 -6.36 13.69
CA GLY A 306 -20.65 -6.32 13.21
C GLY A 306 -20.76 -5.91 11.75
N THR A 307 -21.81 -6.40 11.09
CA THR A 307 -22.20 -6.03 9.72
C THR A 307 -23.62 -5.43 9.66
N ASN A 308 -24.23 -5.17 10.83
CA ASN A 308 -25.59 -4.66 10.94
C ASN A 308 -25.81 -3.25 10.35
N GLN A 309 -24.74 -2.52 10.11
CA GLN A 309 -24.74 -1.23 9.42
C GLN A 309 -24.72 -1.37 7.88
N ILE A 310 -24.67 -2.60 7.33
CA ILE A 310 -24.64 -2.89 5.89
C ILE A 310 -25.91 -3.65 5.50
N ASP A 311 -26.59 -3.21 4.45
CA ASP A 311 -27.70 -3.92 3.84
C ASP A 311 -27.19 -5.14 3.06
N LEU A 312 -27.07 -6.27 3.76
CA LEU A 312 -26.51 -7.51 3.21
C LEU A 312 -27.41 -8.12 2.12
N GLU A 313 -28.72 -7.92 2.19
CA GLU A 313 -29.67 -8.44 1.20
C GLU A 313 -29.44 -7.75 -0.15
N THR A 314 -29.40 -6.42 -0.16
CA THR A 314 -29.10 -5.66 -1.37
C THR A 314 -27.66 -5.93 -1.88
N CYS A 315 -26.68 -6.12 -0.99
CA CYS A 315 -25.34 -6.52 -1.41
C CYS A 315 -25.35 -7.87 -2.15
N THR A 316 -26.08 -8.84 -1.62
CA THR A 316 -26.22 -10.18 -2.24
C THR A 316 -26.91 -10.11 -3.59
N GLU A 317 -28.00 -9.37 -3.72
CA GLU A 317 -28.72 -9.16 -4.98
C GLU A 317 -27.81 -8.51 -6.06
N LYS A 318 -26.94 -7.60 -5.66
CA LYS A 318 -26.01 -6.91 -6.57
C LYS A 318 -24.67 -7.63 -6.78
N GLY A 319 -24.42 -8.76 -6.12
CA GLY A 319 -23.17 -9.50 -6.20
C GLY A 319 -21.97 -8.77 -5.54
N ILE A 320 -22.24 -7.93 -4.54
CA ILE A 320 -21.22 -7.20 -3.79
C ILE A 320 -20.78 -8.06 -2.60
N ALA A 321 -19.49 -8.42 -2.58
CA ALA A 321 -18.90 -9.21 -1.48
C ALA A 321 -18.72 -8.35 -0.22
N VAL A 322 -19.16 -8.87 0.94
CA VAL A 322 -18.98 -8.18 2.24
C VAL A 322 -18.05 -9.00 3.11
N PHE A 323 -17.01 -8.35 3.62
CA PHE A 323 -16.02 -8.93 4.53
C PHE A 323 -16.02 -8.15 5.85
N ASN A 324 -15.84 -8.88 6.95
CA ASN A 324 -15.69 -8.27 8.26
C ASN A 324 -14.49 -8.83 9.01
N ALA A 325 -14.19 -8.28 10.19
CA ALA A 325 -13.08 -8.71 11.04
C ALA A 325 -13.63 -9.29 12.37
N PRO A 326 -14.22 -10.51 12.36
CA PRO A 326 -15.01 -11.05 13.46
C PRO A 326 -14.22 -11.34 14.75
N PHE A 327 -12.89 -11.35 14.68
CA PHE A 327 -12.01 -11.68 15.81
C PHE A 327 -11.14 -10.50 16.28
N SER A 328 -11.26 -9.33 15.67
CA SER A 328 -10.30 -8.22 15.80
C SER A 328 -10.19 -7.64 17.21
N ASN A 329 -11.25 -7.68 18.01
CA ASN A 329 -11.28 -7.13 19.38
C ASN A 329 -11.80 -8.11 20.43
N THR A 330 -11.95 -9.40 20.11
CA THR A 330 -12.48 -10.40 21.03
C THR A 330 -11.73 -10.38 22.36
N ARG A 331 -10.41 -10.38 22.33
CA ARG A 331 -9.57 -10.37 23.53
C ARG A 331 -9.75 -9.09 24.35
N SER A 332 -9.81 -7.94 23.71
CA SER A 332 -9.98 -6.64 24.39
C SER A 332 -11.30 -6.58 25.17
N VAL A 333 -12.40 -7.09 24.57
CA VAL A 333 -13.71 -7.13 25.24
C VAL A 333 -13.69 -8.09 26.43
N VAL A 334 -13.07 -9.26 26.27
CA VAL A 334 -12.95 -10.24 27.35
C VAL A 334 -12.15 -9.70 28.53
N GLU A 335 -11.04 -9.04 28.30
CA GLU A 335 -10.23 -8.41 29.36
C GLU A 335 -11.00 -7.31 30.08
N MET A 336 -11.76 -6.49 29.37
CA MET A 336 -12.60 -5.45 29.97
C MET A 336 -13.71 -6.11 30.80
N ALA A 337 -14.42 -7.12 30.28
CA ALA A 337 -15.47 -7.82 31.00
C ALA A 337 -14.96 -8.43 32.33
N ILE A 338 -13.81 -9.08 32.33
CA ILE A 338 -13.19 -9.60 33.56
C ILE A 338 -12.85 -8.48 34.54
N ALA A 339 -12.28 -7.36 34.06
CA ALA A 339 -11.98 -6.23 34.91
C ALA A 339 -13.24 -5.63 35.55
N GLU A 340 -14.30 -5.46 34.77
CA GLU A 340 -15.61 -4.97 35.26
C GLU A 340 -16.25 -5.91 36.28
N ILE A 341 -16.20 -7.22 36.05
CA ILE A 341 -16.68 -8.23 37.01
C ILE A 341 -15.95 -8.07 38.36
N ILE A 342 -14.62 -7.96 38.33
CA ILE A 342 -13.82 -7.76 39.55
C ILE A 342 -14.19 -6.44 40.21
N PHE A 343 -14.30 -5.35 39.48
CA PHE A 343 -14.59 -4.02 40.00
C PHE A 343 -15.97 -3.97 40.66
N LEU A 344 -16.99 -4.59 40.05
CA LEU A 344 -18.32 -4.69 40.61
C LEU A 344 -18.34 -5.53 41.89
N MET A 345 -17.76 -6.74 41.86
CA MET A 345 -17.68 -7.64 43.01
C MET A 345 -16.91 -7.07 44.20
N ARG A 346 -15.91 -6.22 43.95
CA ARG A 346 -15.11 -5.55 44.97
C ARG A 346 -15.66 -4.21 45.43
N GLY A 347 -16.71 -3.69 44.79
CA GLY A 347 -17.21 -2.33 45.04
C GLY A 347 -16.17 -1.25 44.75
N PHE A 348 -15.26 -1.53 43.78
CA PHE A 348 -14.09 -0.67 43.55
C PHE A 348 -14.49 0.70 43.04
N HIS A 349 -15.51 0.80 42.22
CA HIS A 349 -15.98 2.07 41.65
C HIS A 349 -16.41 3.05 42.72
N ASP A 350 -17.26 2.60 43.67
CA ASP A 350 -17.79 3.46 44.75
C ASP A 350 -16.68 3.91 45.69
N LYS A 351 -15.76 3.00 46.03
CA LYS A 351 -14.61 3.29 46.89
C LYS A 351 -13.65 4.26 46.23
N SER A 352 -13.33 4.07 44.95
CA SER A 352 -12.49 5.01 44.17
C SER A 352 -13.13 6.39 44.09
N HIS A 353 -14.42 6.47 43.79
CA HIS A 353 -15.14 7.73 43.76
C HIS A 353 -15.18 8.42 45.11
N GLY A 354 -15.37 7.66 46.20
CA GLY A 354 -15.26 8.17 47.59
C GLY A 354 -13.91 8.75 47.87
N MET A 355 -12.81 8.09 47.51
CA MET A 355 -11.46 8.56 47.70
C MET A 355 -11.18 9.89 46.99
N HIS A 356 -11.67 10.07 45.79
CA HIS A 356 -11.57 11.36 45.08
C HIS A 356 -12.35 12.50 45.78
N LYS A 357 -13.28 12.17 46.66
CA LYS A 357 -13.99 13.12 47.52
C LYS A 357 -13.40 13.23 48.93
N GLY A 358 -12.25 12.62 49.18
CA GLY A 358 -11.59 12.63 50.50
C GLY A 358 -12.21 11.65 51.51
N ILE A 359 -13.07 10.71 51.07
CA ILE A 359 -13.70 9.70 51.92
C ILE A 359 -12.87 8.41 51.85
N TRP A 360 -12.34 7.97 52.98
CA TRP A 360 -11.58 6.73 53.14
C TRP A 360 -12.46 5.64 53.75
N ASP A 361 -13.02 4.73 52.89
CA ASP A 361 -13.83 3.58 53.32
C ASP A 361 -12.98 2.31 53.38
N LYS A 362 -12.68 1.84 54.61
CA LYS A 362 -11.96 0.58 54.89
C LYS A 362 -12.86 -0.66 54.97
N SER A 363 -14.19 -0.49 54.88
CA SER A 363 -15.12 -1.60 55.05
C SER A 363 -14.96 -2.65 53.96
N ALA A 364 -14.94 -3.91 54.32
CA ALA A 364 -15.03 -5.05 53.39
C ALA A 364 -16.49 -5.50 53.18
N SER A 365 -17.46 -4.80 53.76
CA SER A 365 -18.89 -5.11 53.60
C SER A 365 -19.28 -4.98 52.13
N GLY A 366 -19.96 -6.00 51.59
CA GLY A 366 -20.37 -6.02 50.17
C GLY A 366 -19.23 -6.25 49.14
N SER A 367 -17.99 -6.50 49.63
CA SER A 367 -16.86 -6.82 48.72
C SER A 367 -16.61 -8.34 48.70
N PHE A 368 -16.65 -8.95 47.54
CA PHE A 368 -16.44 -10.38 47.37
C PHE A 368 -15.27 -10.67 46.40
N GLU A 369 -14.58 -11.77 46.64
CA GLU A 369 -13.67 -12.35 45.63
C GLU A 369 -14.50 -13.00 44.54
N ILE A 370 -13.97 -13.05 43.32
CA ILE A 370 -14.65 -13.72 42.20
C ILE A 370 -14.46 -15.24 42.24
N ARG A 371 -13.45 -15.74 42.94
CA ARG A 371 -13.18 -17.16 43.10
C ARG A 371 -14.37 -17.85 43.78
N GLY A 372 -14.84 -18.97 43.19
CA GLY A 372 -16.01 -19.72 43.66
C GLY A 372 -17.34 -19.03 43.39
N LYS A 373 -17.36 -17.93 42.62
CA LYS A 373 -18.60 -17.28 42.19
C LYS A 373 -19.03 -17.83 40.83
N LYS A 374 -20.34 -17.86 40.62
CA LYS A 374 -21.00 -18.37 39.42
C LYS A 374 -21.13 -17.25 38.39
N LEU A 375 -20.49 -17.41 37.23
CA LEU A 375 -20.63 -16.52 36.08
C LEU A 375 -21.60 -17.11 35.06
N GLY A 376 -22.69 -16.40 34.77
CA GLY A 376 -23.62 -16.71 33.69
C GLY A 376 -23.27 -15.89 32.41
N ILE A 377 -23.07 -16.58 31.33
CA ILE A 377 -22.77 -15.98 30.02
C ILE A 377 -23.96 -16.17 29.10
N ILE A 378 -24.57 -15.06 28.65
CA ILE A 378 -25.66 -15.06 27.67
C ILE A 378 -25.04 -14.76 26.29
N GLY A 379 -25.04 -15.74 25.39
CA GLY A 379 -24.37 -15.69 24.11
C GLY A 379 -22.95 -16.29 24.17
N TYR A 380 -22.82 -17.58 23.84
CA TYR A 380 -21.57 -18.35 23.89
C TYR A 380 -20.88 -18.35 22.52
N GLY A 381 -20.74 -17.13 21.95
CA GLY A 381 -19.99 -16.89 20.72
C GLY A 381 -18.48 -16.72 20.97
N ASN A 382 -17.78 -16.03 20.07
CA ASN A 382 -16.32 -15.83 20.17
C ASN A 382 -15.88 -15.14 21.47
N ILE A 383 -16.66 -14.15 21.95
CA ILE A 383 -16.36 -13.42 23.19
C ILE A 383 -16.73 -14.28 24.39
N GLY A 384 -17.95 -14.82 24.42
CA GLY A 384 -18.44 -15.61 25.55
C GLY A 384 -17.56 -16.84 25.83
N ALA A 385 -17.14 -17.55 24.77
CA ALA A 385 -16.27 -18.70 24.91
C ALA A 385 -14.87 -18.34 25.44
N GLN A 386 -14.27 -17.22 24.98
CA GLN A 386 -13.00 -16.76 25.56
C GLN A 386 -13.14 -16.24 26.98
N LEU A 387 -14.26 -15.56 27.31
CA LEU A 387 -14.54 -15.11 28.65
C LEU A 387 -14.67 -16.31 29.61
N SER A 388 -15.31 -17.41 29.19
CA SER A 388 -15.45 -18.60 30.02
C SER A 388 -14.09 -19.18 30.44
N VAL A 389 -13.14 -19.27 29.49
CA VAL A 389 -11.79 -19.78 29.75
C VAL A 389 -11.03 -18.89 30.74
N LEU A 390 -11.12 -17.56 30.59
CA LEU A 390 -10.45 -16.64 31.54
C LEU A 390 -11.10 -16.66 32.92
N ALA A 391 -12.42 -16.67 33.00
CA ALA A 391 -13.15 -16.72 34.25
C ALA A 391 -12.85 -18.02 35.04
N GLU A 392 -12.80 -19.17 34.33
CA GLU A 392 -12.39 -20.44 34.90
C GLU A 392 -10.98 -20.37 35.49
N ASN A 393 -10.02 -19.81 34.75
CA ASN A 393 -8.64 -19.64 35.24
C ASN A 393 -8.53 -18.73 36.47
N MET A 394 -9.52 -17.87 36.69
CA MET A 394 -9.64 -17.06 37.91
C MET A 394 -10.44 -17.73 39.02
N GLY A 395 -10.85 -18.96 38.83
CA GLY A 395 -11.53 -19.79 39.81
C GLY A 395 -13.05 -19.57 39.91
N MET A 396 -13.69 -19.06 38.84
CA MET A 396 -15.17 -18.97 38.77
C MET A 396 -15.74 -20.27 38.24
N ASP A 397 -16.99 -20.59 38.66
CA ASP A 397 -17.84 -21.62 38.04
C ASP A 397 -18.61 -21.00 36.90
N VAL A 398 -18.42 -21.49 35.66
CA VAL A 398 -18.98 -20.85 34.47
C VAL A 398 -20.21 -21.60 33.96
N TYR A 399 -21.30 -20.86 33.76
CA TYR A 399 -22.55 -21.32 33.14
C TYR A 399 -22.85 -20.48 31.90
N TYR A 400 -23.45 -21.07 30.86
CA TYR A 400 -23.81 -20.31 29.69
C TYR A 400 -25.16 -20.72 29.10
N TYR A 401 -25.81 -19.75 28.44
CA TYR A 401 -26.99 -19.92 27.63
C TYR A 401 -26.74 -19.41 26.21
N ASP A 402 -27.08 -20.20 25.21
CA ASP A 402 -27.09 -19.80 23.80
C ASP A 402 -28.26 -20.48 23.09
N VAL A 403 -28.86 -19.78 22.12
CA VAL A 403 -29.95 -20.31 21.29
C VAL A 403 -29.49 -21.38 20.30
N ILE A 404 -28.19 -21.41 20.01
CA ILE A 404 -27.52 -22.38 19.13
C ILE A 404 -26.70 -23.35 19.99
N GLU A 405 -26.69 -24.63 19.61
CA GLU A 405 -25.82 -25.60 20.25
C GLU A 405 -24.37 -25.23 20.10
N LYS A 406 -23.65 -25.14 21.22
CA LYS A 406 -22.25 -24.77 21.28
C LYS A 406 -21.43 -25.79 22.08
N LEU A 407 -20.21 -26.04 21.64
CA LEU A 407 -19.27 -26.85 22.40
C LEU A 407 -18.78 -26.07 23.63
N ALA A 408 -19.01 -26.60 24.82
CA ALA A 408 -18.48 -26.03 26.05
C ALA A 408 -16.96 -26.10 26.10
N LEU A 409 -16.30 -25.04 26.57
CA LEU A 409 -14.86 -25.00 26.83
C LEU A 409 -14.59 -25.03 28.33
N GLY A 410 -13.58 -25.78 28.75
CA GLY A 410 -13.16 -25.89 30.16
C GLY A 410 -14.29 -26.42 31.05
N ASN A 411 -14.53 -25.74 32.20
CA ASN A 411 -15.58 -26.09 33.15
C ASN A 411 -16.96 -25.50 32.79
N ALA A 412 -17.12 -24.84 31.66
CA ALA A 412 -18.35 -24.16 31.30
C ALA A 412 -19.50 -25.16 31.12
N THR A 413 -20.60 -24.94 31.84
CA THR A 413 -21.79 -25.80 31.83
C THR A 413 -22.95 -25.10 31.13
N LYS A 414 -23.54 -25.74 30.11
CA LYS A 414 -24.72 -25.23 29.42
C LYS A 414 -25.96 -25.32 30.35
N ILE A 415 -26.73 -24.26 30.31
CA ILE A 415 -28.10 -24.21 30.92
C ILE A 415 -29.10 -23.97 29.79
N ASP A 416 -30.15 -24.79 29.76
CA ASP A 416 -31.16 -24.74 28.67
C ASP A 416 -32.22 -23.65 28.85
N SER A 417 -32.30 -23.05 30.06
CA SER A 417 -33.24 -21.97 30.37
C SER A 417 -32.54 -20.70 30.79
N LEU A 418 -32.88 -19.58 30.15
CA LEU A 418 -32.40 -18.27 30.55
C LEU A 418 -32.79 -17.92 31.98
N ASP A 419 -34.04 -18.24 32.39
CA ASP A 419 -34.53 -18.00 33.74
C ASP A 419 -33.74 -18.78 34.79
N GLU A 420 -33.36 -20.00 34.49
CA GLU A 420 -32.50 -20.83 35.34
C GLU A 420 -31.11 -20.24 35.47
N LEU A 421 -30.50 -19.78 34.37
CA LEU A 421 -29.22 -19.11 34.40
C LEU A 421 -29.22 -17.88 35.30
N LEU A 422 -30.24 -17.03 35.14
CA LEU A 422 -30.43 -15.80 35.95
C LEU A 422 -30.64 -16.08 37.43
N LYS A 423 -31.27 -17.20 37.80
CA LYS A 423 -31.47 -17.60 39.21
C LYS A 423 -30.24 -18.26 39.82
N THR A 424 -29.38 -18.87 39.00
CA THR A 424 -28.25 -19.69 39.44
C THR A 424 -26.98 -18.89 39.64
N CYS A 425 -26.76 -17.84 38.82
CA CYS A 425 -25.48 -17.15 38.76
C CYS A 425 -25.41 -15.88 39.63
N ASP A 426 -24.24 -15.63 40.19
CA ASP A 426 -23.92 -14.42 40.98
C ASP A 426 -23.66 -13.21 40.08
N VAL A 427 -23.13 -13.46 38.88
CA VAL A 427 -22.74 -12.43 37.88
C VAL A 427 -23.27 -12.86 36.53
N ILE A 428 -23.81 -11.92 35.77
CA ILE A 428 -24.26 -12.14 34.39
C ILE A 428 -23.48 -11.25 33.43
N SER A 429 -23.03 -11.85 32.33
CA SER A 429 -22.35 -11.14 31.21
C SER A 429 -23.08 -11.42 29.89
N LEU A 430 -23.42 -10.34 29.15
CA LEU A 430 -24.24 -10.42 27.94
C LEU A 430 -23.37 -10.21 26.71
N HIS A 431 -23.33 -11.21 25.82
CA HIS A 431 -22.50 -11.21 24.59
C HIS A 431 -23.29 -11.63 23.35
N VAL A 432 -24.49 -11.12 23.21
CA VAL A 432 -25.35 -11.33 22.03
C VAL A 432 -25.25 -10.17 21.06
N ASP A 433 -25.52 -10.41 19.78
CA ASP A 433 -25.55 -9.37 18.75
C ASP A 433 -26.86 -8.55 18.76
N GLY A 434 -26.88 -7.47 17.96
CA GLY A 434 -27.99 -6.54 17.85
C GLY A 434 -29.07 -6.95 16.84
N ARG A 435 -29.29 -8.25 16.59
CA ARG A 435 -30.39 -8.74 15.73
C ARG A 435 -31.73 -8.33 16.27
N LYS A 436 -32.75 -8.30 15.38
CA LYS A 436 -34.13 -7.93 15.78
C LYS A 436 -34.65 -8.79 16.93
N ASP A 437 -34.34 -10.08 16.92
CA ASP A 437 -34.77 -11.06 17.93
C ASP A 437 -34.14 -10.83 19.32
N ASN A 438 -33.06 -10.05 19.38
CA ASN A 438 -32.33 -9.68 20.61
C ASN A 438 -32.68 -8.25 21.08
N LYS A 439 -33.61 -7.55 20.42
CA LYS A 439 -34.08 -6.22 20.85
C LYS A 439 -35.36 -6.38 21.68
N CYS A 440 -35.32 -5.85 22.92
CA CYS A 440 -36.48 -5.68 23.76
C CYS A 440 -37.37 -4.55 23.23
#